data_f214e5bf0cfc61f34e7408726d3c34ab
#
_entry.id   f214e5bf0cfc61f34e7408726d3c34ab
#
_cell.length_a   1.000
_cell.length_b   1.000
_cell.length_c   1.000
_cell.angle_alpha   90.00
_cell.angle_beta   90.00
_cell.angle_gamma   90.00
#
_symmetry.space_group_name_H-M   'P 1'
#
loop_
_entity.id
_entity.type
_entity.pdbx_description
1 polymer ?
#
loop_
_entity_poly.entity_id
_entity_poly.type
_entity_poly.pdbx_seq_one_letter_code
_entity_poly.pdbx_strand_id
1 'polypeptide(L)'
;MSTLTPREPAPPSRMHNALSSGATMLGIVAIMWILEGIDVVLGNSLDNLGIHAHTSAGLWQIFLAPWLHYGWAHLTSNSVPLFVLGWLVLVRSRRDWAISAVVIIICSGLAAWAFSPPGSITLGAVSYTHLRAHETR
;
A
#
# COMPACT_ATOMS: atom_id res chain seq x y z
N MET A 1 15.93 -49.18 -22.33
CA MET A 1 15.34 -47.85 -22.62
C MET A 1 15.44 -47.03 -21.37
N SER A 2 16.46 -46.15 -21.30
CA SER A 2 16.65 -45.29 -20.10
C SER A 2 15.74 -44.08 -20.26
N THR A 3 14.72 -43.98 -19.41
CA THR A 3 13.83 -42.82 -19.34
C THR A 3 14.57 -41.65 -18.70
N LEU A 4 14.99 -40.69 -19.52
CA LEU A 4 15.54 -39.43 -19.03
C LEU A 4 14.42 -38.66 -18.35
N THR A 5 14.40 -38.68 -17.02
CA THR A 5 13.54 -37.79 -16.23
C THR A 5 14.00 -36.34 -16.50
N PRO A 6 13.08 -35.41 -16.85
CA PRO A 6 13.42 -34.01 -17.03
C PRO A 6 14.05 -33.47 -15.75
N ARG A 7 15.22 -32.85 -15.86
CA ARG A 7 15.91 -32.22 -14.73
C ARG A 7 15.08 -31.04 -14.25
N GLU A 8 14.59 -31.10 -13.01
CA GLU A 8 13.87 -30.01 -12.38
C GLU A 8 14.75 -28.75 -12.36
N PRO A 9 14.24 -27.57 -12.74
CA PRO A 9 15.03 -26.34 -12.76
C PRO A 9 15.56 -26.03 -11.35
N ALA A 10 16.83 -25.66 -11.27
CA ALA A 10 17.47 -25.31 -10.02
C ALA A 10 16.74 -24.13 -9.35
N PRO A 11 16.58 -24.12 -8.01
CA PRO A 11 15.95 -23.02 -7.32
C PRO A 11 16.73 -21.70 -7.54
N PRO A 12 16.05 -20.56 -7.65
CA PRO A 12 16.71 -19.28 -7.90
C PRO A 12 17.70 -18.95 -6.78
N SER A 13 18.82 -18.35 -7.14
CA SER A 13 19.85 -17.97 -6.19
C SER A 13 19.30 -16.92 -5.19
N ARG A 14 19.88 -16.85 -3.98
CA ARG A 14 19.49 -15.84 -2.96
C ARG A 14 19.59 -14.41 -3.49
N MET A 15 20.62 -14.14 -4.30
CA MET A 15 20.81 -12.86 -4.98
C MET A 15 19.66 -12.54 -5.93
N HIS A 16 19.24 -13.50 -6.74
CA HIS A 16 18.12 -13.33 -7.66
C HIS A 16 16.82 -13.04 -6.93
N ASN A 17 16.55 -13.74 -5.82
CA ASN A 17 15.38 -13.49 -4.98
C ASN A 17 15.41 -12.08 -4.36
N ALA A 18 16.56 -11.63 -3.86
CA ALA A 18 16.70 -10.30 -3.29
C ALA A 18 16.46 -9.20 -4.33
N LEU A 19 17.05 -9.35 -5.52
CA LEU A 19 16.88 -8.39 -6.62
C LEU A 19 15.44 -8.35 -7.13
N SER A 20 14.81 -9.52 -7.36
CA SER A 20 13.44 -9.58 -7.83
C SER A 20 12.45 -9.02 -6.81
N SER A 21 12.68 -9.25 -5.50
CA SER A 21 11.87 -8.68 -4.42
C SER A 21 12.05 -7.16 -4.33
N GLY A 22 13.27 -6.65 -4.49
CA GLY A 22 13.56 -5.23 -4.54
C GLY A 22 12.88 -4.54 -5.72
N ALA A 23 12.95 -5.16 -6.91
CA ALA A 23 12.27 -4.67 -8.10
C ALA A 23 10.74 -4.64 -7.93
N THR A 24 10.16 -5.66 -7.29
CA THR A 24 8.72 -5.70 -6.99
C THR A 24 8.31 -4.54 -6.06
N MET A 25 9.06 -4.31 -4.97
CA MET A 25 8.76 -3.22 -4.04
C MET A 25 8.97 -1.84 -4.68
N LEU A 26 10.01 -1.70 -5.50
CA LEU A 26 10.23 -0.47 -6.27
C LEU A 26 9.06 -0.19 -7.22
N GLY A 27 8.54 -1.22 -7.89
CA GLY A 27 7.37 -1.11 -8.74
C GLY A 27 6.12 -0.64 -7.97
N ILE A 28 5.88 -1.19 -6.78
CA ILE A 28 4.77 -0.78 -5.91
C ILE A 28 4.91 0.70 -5.53
N VAL A 29 6.08 1.10 -5.03
CA VAL A 29 6.35 2.51 -4.69
C VAL A 29 6.20 3.42 -5.91
N ALA A 30 6.72 3.02 -7.07
CA ALA A 30 6.59 3.80 -8.31
C ALA A 30 5.12 4.02 -8.72
N ILE A 31 4.26 3.00 -8.57
CA ILE A 31 2.81 3.13 -8.83
C ILE A 31 2.21 4.19 -7.91
N MET A 32 2.55 4.18 -6.62
CA MET A 32 2.04 5.17 -5.66
C MET A 32 2.48 6.60 -6.04
N TRP A 33 3.73 6.78 -6.50
CA TRP A 33 4.24 8.07 -6.98
C TRP A 33 3.55 8.53 -8.25
N ILE A 34 3.25 7.62 -9.17
CA ILE A 34 2.50 7.92 -10.40
C ILE A 34 1.07 8.35 -10.06
N LEU A 35 0.40 7.63 -9.14
CA LEU A 35 -0.95 7.98 -8.70
C LEU A 35 -1.00 9.35 -8.04
N GLU A 36 -0.05 9.68 -7.17
CA GLU A 36 0.06 11.00 -6.57
C GLU A 36 0.28 12.09 -7.64
N GLY A 37 1.15 11.84 -8.62
CA GLY A 37 1.36 12.76 -9.74
C GLY A 37 0.08 12.99 -10.55
N ILE A 38 -0.70 11.95 -10.80
CA ILE A 38 -2.01 12.05 -11.45
C ILE A 38 -2.98 12.83 -10.59
N ASP A 39 -3.01 12.58 -9.28
CA ASP A 39 -3.92 13.25 -8.37
C ASP A 39 -3.66 14.75 -8.30
N VAL A 40 -2.41 15.16 -8.22
CA VAL A 40 -2.03 16.59 -8.29
C VAL A 40 -2.53 17.25 -9.59
N VAL A 41 -2.38 16.58 -10.73
CA VAL A 41 -2.87 17.08 -12.03
C VAL A 41 -4.41 17.20 -12.05
N LEU A 42 -5.09 16.29 -11.38
CA LEU A 42 -6.56 16.26 -11.25
C LEU A 42 -7.08 17.17 -10.13
N GLY A 43 -6.24 17.99 -9.52
CA GLY A 43 -6.62 18.90 -8.45
C GLY A 43 -6.98 18.19 -7.15
N ASN A 44 -6.27 17.12 -6.83
CA ASN A 44 -6.44 16.26 -5.64
C ASN A 44 -7.84 15.63 -5.56
N SER A 45 -8.40 15.26 -6.70
CA SER A 45 -9.73 14.65 -6.77
C SER A 45 -9.75 13.18 -6.33
N LEU A 46 -8.61 12.47 -6.44
CA LEU A 46 -8.49 11.09 -5.99
C LEU A 46 -8.51 10.95 -4.47
N ASP A 47 -8.20 12.01 -3.74
CA ASP A 47 -8.33 12.04 -2.28
C ASP A 47 -9.75 11.70 -1.79
N ASN A 48 -10.77 12.01 -2.61
CA ASN A 48 -12.16 11.66 -2.32
C ASN A 48 -12.45 10.15 -2.41
N LEU A 49 -11.52 9.35 -2.94
CA LEU A 49 -11.62 7.89 -2.96
C LEU A 49 -11.03 7.24 -1.70
N GLY A 50 -10.56 8.03 -0.73
CA GLY A 50 -10.17 7.56 0.59
C GLY A 50 -11.33 6.98 1.39
N ILE A 51 -11.03 6.34 2.50
CA ILE A 51 -12.02 5.69 3.36
C ILE A 51 -12.93 6.73 4.00
N HIS A 52 -14.20 6.75 3.61
CA HIS A 52 -15.23 7.55 4.26
C HIS A 52 -15.73 6.83 5.52
N ALA A 53 -15.42 7.39 6.70
CA ALA A 53 -15.77 6.78 7.98
C ALA A 53 -17.29 6.57 8.09
N HIS A 54 -17.68 5.40 8.60
CA HIS A 54 -19.05 4.98 8.89
C HIS A 54 -20.01 4.94 7.68
N THR A 55 -19.50 4.93 6.45
CA THR A 55 -20.33 4.80 5.25
C THR A 55 -20.17 3.43 4.58
N SER A 56 -21.19 2.96 3.87
CA SER A 56 -21.10 1.73 3.09
C SER A 56 -20.07 1.83 1.96
N ALA A 57 -19.91 3.03 1.36
CA ALA A 57 -18.87 3.29 0.38
C ALA A 57 -17.46 3.16 0.97
N GLY A 58 -17.25 3.56 2.23
CA GLY A 58 -15.96 3.45 2.92
C GLY A 58 -15.42 2.04 3.02
N LEU A 59 -16.30 1.03 3.05
CA LEU A 59 -15.87 -0.37 3.17
C LEU A 59 -15.08 -0.88 1.95
N TRP A 60 -15.50 -0.53 0.72
CA TRP A 60 -14.74 -0.93 -0.46
C TRP A 60 -13.52 -0.02 -0.69
N GLN A 61 -13.57 1.22 -0.23
CA GLN A 61 -12.48 2.17 -0.31
C GLN A 61 -11.25 1.74 0.53
N ILE A 62 -11.42 0.82 1.48
CA ILE A 62 -10.33 0.18 2.23
C ILE A 62 -9.23 -0.37 1.30
N PHE A 63 -9.61 -0.88 0.13
CA PHE A 63 -8.65 -1.44 -0.83
C PHE A 63 -7.96 -0.38 -1.70
N LEU A 64 -8.55 0.81 -1.83
CA LEU A 64 -7.96 1.92 -2.58
C LEU A 64 -7.08 2.82 -1.72
N ALA A 65 -7.49 3.07 -0.48
CA ALA A 65 -6.81 4.01 0.41
C ALA A 65 -5.30 3.78 0.56
N PRO A 66 -4.76 2.55 0.59
CA PRO A 66 -3.32 2.33 0.70
C PRO A 66 -2.51 2.88 -0.47
N TRP A 67 -3.14 3.10 -1.63
CA TRP A 67 -2.49 3.59 -2.85
C TRP A 67 -2.51 5.11 -2.96
N LEU A 68 -3.38 5.77 -2.19
CA LEU A 68 -3.62 7.20 -2.22
C LEU A 68 -2.91 7.90 -1.07
N HIS A 69 -2.41 9.10 -1.30
CA HIS A 69 -1.64 9.87 -0.32
C HIS A 69 -2.05 11.34 -0.34
N TYR A 70 -1.97 11.99 0.83
CA TYR A 70 -2.15 13.43 0.95
C TYR A 70 -0.84 14.16 0.65
N GLY A 71 -0.49 14.26 -0.63
CA GLY A 71 0.64 15.04 -1.10
C GLY A 71 2.00 14.36 -0.93
N TRP A 72 3.00 14.97 -1.55
CA TRP A 72 4.35 14.42 -1.70
C TRP A 72 5.08 14.17 -0.38
N ALA A 73 4.85 14.99 0.66
CA ALA A 73 5.50 14.82 1.95
C ALA A 73 5.04 13.53 2.65
N HIS A 74 3.74 13.24 2.59
CA HIS A 74 3.17 12.01 3.14
C HIS A 74 3.66 10.78 2.36
N LEU A 75 3.62 10.86 1.04
CA LEU A 75 4.11 9.79 0.17
C LEU A 75 5.60 9.48 0.43
N THR A 76 6.45 10.51 0.51
CA THR A 76 7.88 10.34 0.77
C THR A 76 8.13 9.66 2.12
N SER A 77 7.47 10.10 3.18
CA SER A 77 7.62 9.52 4.51
C SER A 77 7.19 8.06 4.59
N ASN A 78 6.20 7.66 3.79
CA ASN A 78 5.72 6.28 3.73
C ASN A 78 6.54 5.39 2.79
N SER A 79 7.16 5.95 1.75
CA SER A 79 7.86 5.18 0.71
C SER A 79 9.04 4.39 1.28
N VAL A 80 9.85 5.00 2.15
CA VAL A 80 11.06 4.35 2.70
C VAL A 80 10.71 3.19 3.62
N PRO A 81 9.87 3.35 4.66
CA PRO A 81 9.45 2.23 5.49
C PRO A 81 8.75 1.11 4.70
N LEU A 82 7.86 1.46 3.78
CA LEU A 82 7.15 0.49 2.94
C LEU A 82 8.14 -0.32 2.10
N PHE A 83 9.09 0.36 1.44
CA PHE A 83 10.10 -0.32 0.62
C PHE A 83 10.95 -1.26 1.47
N VAL A 84 11.54 -0.77 2.55
CA VAL A 84 12.48 -1.55 3.37
C VAL A 84 11.78 -2.73 4.04
N LEU A 85 10.68 -2.49 4.74
CA LEU A 85 9.95 -3.55 5.46
C LEU A 85 9.30 -4.54 4.49
N GLY A 86 8.68 -4.04 3.42
CA GLY A 86 8.09 -4.88 2.40
C GLY A 86 9.12 -5.74 1.70
N TRP A 87 10.29 -5.20 1.37
CA TRP A 87 11.39 -5.93 0.77
C TRP A 87 11.91 -7.05 1.68
N LEU A 88 12.15 -6.76 2.96
CA LEU A 88 12.63 -7.75 3.93
C LEU A 88 11.67 -8.94 4.07
N VAL A 89 10.38 -8.68 4.16
CA VAL A 89 9.38 -9.74 4.23
C VAL A 89 9.29 -10.51 2.91
N LEU A 90 9.32 -9.81 1.78
CA LEU A 90 9.19 -10.40 0.44
C LEU A 90 10.38 -11.30 0.07
N VAL A 91 11.61 -10.91 0.47
CA VAL A 91 12.82 -11.75 0.30
C VAL A 91 12.69 -13.05 1.09
N ARG A 92 12.08 -13.00 2.27
CA ARG A 92 11.90 -14.16 3.13
C ARG A 92 10.81 -15.10 2.57
N SER A 93 9.63 -14.55 2.26
CA SER A 93 8.48 -15.32 1.82
C SER A 93 7.46 -14.44 1.09
N ARG A 94 7.23 -14.75 -0.19
CA ARG A 94 6.18 -14.07 -0.98
C ARG A 94 4.78 -14.30 -0.41
N ARG A 95 4.55 -15.50 0.13
CA ARG A 95 3.26 -15.86 0.74
C ARG A 95 3.02 -15.03 2.00
N ASP A 96 4.01 -14.97 2.90
CA ASP A 96 3.86 -14.23 4.16
C ASP A 96 3.71 -12.73 3.89
N TRP A 97 4.42 -12.21 2.88
CA TRP A 97 4.26 -10.83 2.44
C TRP A 97 2.81 -10.56 1.97
N ALA A 98 2.28 -11.41 1.10
CA ALA A 98 0.92 -11.25 0.57
C ALA A 98 -0.14 -11.34 1.69
N ILE A 99 -0.02 -12.31 2.59
CA ILE A 99 -0.92 -12.47 3.73
C ILE A 99 -0.83 -11.25 4.66
N SER A 100 0.38 -10.82 5.00
CA SER A 100 0.59 -9.65 5.87
C SER A 100 0.02 -8.38 5.23
N ALA A 101 0.24 -8.17 3.93
CA ALA A 101 -0.30 -7.02 3.21
C ALA A 101 -1.84 -7.00 3.27
N VAL A 102 -2.49 -8.13 2.96
CA VAL A 102 -3.96 -8.23 3.02
C VAL A 102 -4.48 -7.99 4.43
N VAL A 103 -3.88 -8.62 5.44
CA VAL A 103 -4.28 -8.47 6.85
C VAL A 103 -4.12 -7.01 7.29
N ILE A 104 -2.99 -6.38 6.98
CA ILE A 104 -2.74 -4.97 7.34
C ILE A 104 -3.76 -4.06 6.66
N ILE A 105 -4.01 -4.21 5.36
CA ILE A 105 -4.98 -3.41 4.61
C ILE A 105 -6.37 -3.52 5.22
N ILE A 106 -6.84 -4.74 5.47
CA ILE A 106 -8.17 -4.97 6.02
C ILE A 106 -8.27 -4.44 7.45
N CYS A 107 -7.34 -4.81 8.34
CA CYS A 107 -7.42 -4.42 9.74
C CYS A 107 -7.25 -2.90 9.93
N SER A 108 -6.27 -2.27 9.26
CA SER A 108 -6.07 -0.83 9.36
C SER A 108 -7.22 -0.05 8.72
N GLY A 109 -7.72 -0.52 7.59
CA GLY A 109 -8.85 0.10 6.90
C GLY A 109 -10.15 -0.01 7.69
N LEU A 110 -10.45 -1.16 8.28
CA LEU A 110 -11.62 -1.32 9.16
C LEU A 110 -11.48 -0.46 10.43
N ALA A 111 -10.28 -0.39 11.00
CA ALA A 111 -10.03 0.48 12.15
C ALA A 111 -10.23 1.96 11.77
N ALA A 112 -9.70 2.40 10.64
CA ALA A 112 -9.92 3.76 10.15
C ALA A 112 -11.41 4.01 9.90
N TRP A 113 -12.11 3.09 9.25
CA TRP A 113 -13.55 3.21 8.99
C TRP A 113 -14.39 3.31 10.27
N ALA A 114 -14.07 2.48 11.28
CA ALA A 114 -14.86 2.36 12.51
C ALA A 114 -14.55 3.44 13.57
N PHE A 115 -13.30 3.89 13.64
CA PHE A 115 -12.83 4.76 14.73
C PHE A 115 -12.53 6.20 14.30
N SER A 116 -12.50 6.51 13.01
CA SER A 116 -12.34 7.89 12.56
C SER A 116 -13.62 8.69 12.78
N PRO A 117 -13.53 10.01 12.97
CA PRO A 117 -14.70 10.87 13.15
C PRO A 117 -15.67 10.77 11.99
N PRO A 118 -17.00 10.82 12.21
CA PRO A 118 -17.98 10.85 11.14
C PRO A 118 -17.71 11.99 10.15
N GLY A 119 -17.78 11.67 8.85
CA GLY A 119 -17.49 12.63 7.77
C GLY A 119 -16.02 12.86 7.48
N SER A 120 -15.11 12.14 8.16
CA SER A 120 -13.68 12.17 7.81
C SER A 120 -13.38 11.22 6.65
N ILE A 121 -12.32 11.57 5.90
CA ILE A 121 -11.73 10.73 4.85
C ILE A 121 -10.32 10.35 5.29
N THR A 122 -9.97 9.06 5.18
CA THR A 122 -8.65 8.54 5.55
C THR A 122 -7.94 7.98 4.33
N LEU A 123 -6.67 8.38 4.12
CA LEU A 123 -5.79 7.92 3.05
C LEU A 123 -4.51 7.34 3.62
N GLY A 124 -3.87 6.43 2.85
CA GLY A 124 -2.63 5.78 3.20
C GLY A 124 -2.80 4.61 4.16
N ALA A 125 -1.76 3.76 4.23
CA ALA A 125 -1.74 2.57 5.06
C ALA A 125 -1.61 2.89 6.57
N VAL A 126 -1.19 4.11 6.91
CA VAL A 126 -1.02 4.61 8.28
C VAL A 126 -1.34 6.11 8.28
N SER A 127 -2.61 6.46 8.26
CA SER A 127 -3.03 7.84 8.49
C SER A 127 -3.52 7.98 9.91
N TYR A 128 -2.66 8.50 10.76
CA TYR A 128 -3.13 9.20 11.93
C TYR A 128 -3.62 10.57 11.50
N THR A 129 -4.90 10.77 11.67
CA THR A 129 -5.59 12.02 11.66
C THR A 129 -4.71 13.20 12.09
N HIS A 130 -4.47 14.14 11.22
CA HIS A 130 -4.41 15.52 11.60
C HIS A 130 -5.44 16.30 10.80
N LEU A 131 -6.61 16.36 11.43
CA LEU A 131 -7.12 17.63 11.92
C LEU A 131 -7.49 18.63 10.84
N ARG A 132 -8.73 18.58 10.55
CA ARG A 132 -9.49 19.82 10.48
C ARG A 132 -9.24 20.67 11.74
N ALA A 133 -8.24 21.49 11.70
CA ALA A 133 -8.14 22.65 12.57
C ALA A 133 -8.10 23.88 11.67
N HIS A 134 -9.13 24.71 11.85
CA HIS A 134 -9.29 26.06 11.37
C HIS A 134 -9.80 26.27 9.94
N GLU A 135 -11.09 26.06 9.77
CA GLU A 135 -11.88 27.10 9.16
C GLU A 135 -12.76 27.73 10.24
N THR A 136 -12.27 28.74 10.87
CA THR A 136 -13.07 29.76 11.54
C THR A 136 -12.63 31.12 11.01
N ARG A 137 -13.56 31.74 10.30
CA ARG A 137 -13.68 33.12 9.83
C ARG A 137 -13.21 33.42 8.45
#